data_7062a938fb756de3b3236a5cd547661b
#
_entry.id   7062a938fb756de3b3236a5cd547661b
#
_cell.length_a   1.000
_cell.length_b   1.000
_cell.length_c   1.000
_cell.angle_alpha   90.00
_cell.angle_beta   90.00
_cell.angle_gamma   90.00
#
_symmetry.space_group_name_H-M   'P 1'
#
loop_
_entity.id
_entity.type
_entity.pdbx_description
1 polymer ?
#
loop_
_entity_poly.entity_id
_entity_poly.type
_entity_poly.pdbx_seq_one_letter_code
_entity_poly.pdbx_strand_id
1 'polypeptide(L)'
;GLPVTGGRVAAGGPGTVVAVPTAAVPTPDIVAEQRRRAALAARQVRGYAAGLPGQFSFAAVERGTGAGFRTGDELQFQTASIVKVEILTALLLDRDGIPLTAVQRDRAEAMITASDNAAASELFAAIGGVSGLDRVNTELGLTRTRPRSAWGTTVTTAADQVRLLRVLVDEESPLRSADRGLVLDLMGRVVDGQRWGVPAGAGTTGSRTWVKNGWDTVDDHDGRWLVNSIGRIVEDDHDWLVAVLSDHHDSLDAGIAAVEQAVRIAFDTWRRPAPAG
;
A
#
# COMPACT_ATOMS: atom_id res chain seq x y z
N GLY A 1 -68.07 -24.38 19.83
CA GLY A 1 -67.59 -23.24 19.21
C GLY A 1 -66.59 -22.49 20.13
N LEU A 2 -65.34 -22.51 19.83
CA LEU A 2 -64.33 -21.68 20.52
C LEU A 2 -63.95 -20.49 19.63
N PRO A 3 -63.72 -19.28 20.15
CA PRO A 3 -63.43 -18.11 19.35
C PRO A 3 -61.93 -18.07 18.91
N VAL A 4 -61.74 -17.68 17.66
CA VAL A 4 -60.45 -17.43 17.06
C VAL A 4 -60.01 -16.03 17.49
N THR A 5 -58.90 -15.90 18.25
CA THR A 5 -58.28 -14.65 18.56
C THR A 5 -57.34 -14.22 17.43
N GLY A 6 -57.68 -13.12 16.76
CA GLY A 6 -56.84 -12.51 15.74
C GLY A 6 -55.58 -11.87 16.34
N GLY A 7 -54.42 -12.32 15.88
CA GLY A 7 -53.14 -11.68 16.20
C GLY A 7 -52.99 -10.37 15.43
N ARG A 8 -52.75 -9.27 16.14
CA ARG A 8 -52.37 -7.99 15.57
C ARG A 8 -50.94 -8.09 15.04
N VAL A 9 -50.73 -7.84 13.76
CA VAL A 9 -49.44 -7.58 13.16
C VAL A 9 -49.00 -6.17 13.58
N ALA A 10 -47.91 -6.07 14.34
CA ALA A 10 -47.30 -4.79 14.67
C ALA A 10 -46.65 -4.21 13.40
N ALA A 11 -47.09 -3.02 13.03
CA ALA A 11 -46.45 -2.24 11.97
C ALA A 11 -45.06 -1.82 12.43
N GLY A 12 -44.04 -2.25 11.70
CA GLY A 12 -42.64 -1.77 11.89
C GLY A 12 -42.58 -0.27 11.63
N GLY A 13 -42.10 0.48 12.61
CA GLY A 13 -41.83 1.91 12.46
C GLY A 13 -40.73 2.15 11.42
N PRO A 14 -40.64 3.38 10.87
CA PRO A 14 -39.65 3.73 9.87
C PRO A 14 -38.24 3.56 10.46
N GLY A 15 -37.44 2.66 9.89
CA GLY A 15 -36.03 2.52 10.25
C GLY A 15 -35.31 3.85 10.01
N THR A 16 -34.67 4.37 11.04
CA THR A 16 -33.84 5.54 10.96
C THR A 16 -32.65 5.18 10.06
N VAL A 17 -32.65 5.67 8.83
CA VAL A 17 -31.49 5.60 7.95
C VAL A 17 -30.42 6.50 8.56
N VAL A 18 -29.44 5.89 9.22
CA VAL A 18 -28.25 6.62 9.67
C VAL A 18 -27.49 7.03 8.39
N ALA A 19 -27.55 8.31 8.07
CA ALA A 19 -26.77 8.86 6.97
C ALA A 19 -25.29 8.63 7.27
N VAL A 20 -24.62 7.86 6.41
CA VAL A 20 -23.16 7.77 6.42
C VAL A 20 -22.65 9.17 6.09
N PRO A 21 -21.82 9.80 6.96
CA PRO A 21 -21.31 11.11 6.66
C PRO A 21 -20.49 11.06 5.37
N THR A 22 -20.98 11.73 4.34
CA THR A 22 -20.21 11.95 3.12
C THR A 22 -19.01 12.81 3.52
N ALA A 23 -17.80 12.32 3.27
CA ALA A 23 -16.59 13.09 3.54
C ALA A 23 -16.72 14.45 2.85
N ALA A 24 -16.54 15.54 3.61
CA ALA A 24 -16.64 16.88 3.05
C ALA A 24 -15.55 17.09 2.00
N VAL A 25 -15.92 17.66 0.85
CA VAL A 25 -14.95 18.02 -0.19
C VAL A 25 -14.01 19.08 0.40
N PRO A 26 -12.66 18.87 0.36
CA PRO A 26 -11.72 19.81 0.93
C PRO A 26 -11.78 21.16 0.20
N THR A 27 -11.68 22.26 0.96
CA THR A 27 -11.62 23.60 0.37
C THR A 27 -10.33 23.84 -0.38
N PRO A 28 -10.28 24.79 -1.37
CA PRO A 28 -9.05 25.12 -2.08
C PRO A 28 -7.88 25.49 -1.15
N ASP A 29 -8.15 26.16 -0.03
CA ASP A 29 -7.11 26.52 0.94
C ASP A 29 -6.52 25.31 1.66
N ILE A 30 -7.36 24.33 2.01
CA ILE A 30 -6.89 23.05 2.59
C ILE A 30 -6.01 22.31 1.57
N VAL A 31 -6.44 22.24 0.32
CA VAL A 31 -5.65 21.58 -0.75
C VAL A 31 -4.30 22.28 -0.95
N ALA A 32 -4.30 23.61 -1.00
CA ALA A 32 -3.08 24.41 -1.16
C ALA A 32 -2.12 24.19 0.02
N GLU A 33 -2.63 24.18 1.25
CA GLU A 33 -1.83 23.92 2.46
C GLU A 33 -1.24 22.51 2.44
N GLN A 34 -2.02 21.50 2.11
CA GLN A 34 -1.52 20.12 2.01
C GLN A 34 -0.43 19.99 0.94
N ARG A 35 -0.56 20.69 -0.19
CA ARG A 35 0.48 20.73 -1.23
C ARG A 35 1.77 21.38 -0.74
N ARG A 36 1.68 22.48 0.04
CA ARG A 36 2.87 23.13 0.64
C ARG A 36 3.57 22.18 1.62
N ARG A 37 2.82 21.49 2.48
CA ARG A 37 3.36 20.52 3.43
C ARG A 37 4.04 19.34 2.73
N ALA A 38 3.39 18.79 1.70
CA ALA A 38 3.96 17.73 0.87
C ALA A 38 5.26 18.16 0.19
N ALA A 39 5.32 19.38 -0.35
CA ALA A 39 6.53 19.93 -0.95
C ALA A 39 7.66 20.11 0.06
N LEU A 40 7.34 20.54 1.29
CA LEU A 40 8.33 20.63 2.37
C LEU A 40 8.82 19.25 2.78
N ALA A 41 7.93 18.27 2.95
CA ALA A 41 8.30 16.88 3.22
C ALA A 41 9.22 16.31 2.14
N ALA A 42 8.93 16.57 0.86
CA ALA A 42 9.79 16.17 -0.25
C ALA A 42 11.22 16.75 -0.15
N ARG A 43 11.35 18.03 0.24
CA ARG A 43 12.68 18.64 0.44
C ARG A 43 13.46 17.99 1.58
N GLN A 44 12.79 17.74 2.70
CA GLN A 44 13.41 17.11 3.86
C GLN A 44 13.83 15.67 3.56
N VAL A 45 12.98 14.90 2.89
CA VAL A 45 13.31 13.52 2.45
C VAL A 45 14.49 13.52 1.49
N ARG A 46 14.53 14.42 0.49
CA ARG A 46 15.67 14.52 -0.44
C ARG A 46 16.97 14.86 0.29
N GLY A 47 16.91 15.78 1.24
CA GLY A 47 18.08 16.14 2.04
C GLY A 47 18.62 14.96 2.85
N TYR A 48 17.72 14.19 3.46
CA TYR A 48 18.10 12.97 4.17
C TYR A 48 18.67 11.89 3.23
N ALA A 49 17.99 11.64 2.12
CA ALA A 49 18.39 10.60 1.15
C ALA A 49 19.75 10.87 0.52
N ALA A 50 20.14 12.14 0.36
CA ALA A 50 21.45 12.53 -0.18
C ALA A 50 22.62 12.03 0.67
N GLY A 51 22.41 11.73 1.96
CA GLY A 51 23.41 11.16 2.86
C GLY A 51 23.43 9.63 2.90
N LEU A 52 22.54 8.95 2.18
CA LEU A 52 22.47 7.49 2.15
C LEU A 52 23.44 6.90 1.11
N PRO A 53 23.91 5.65 1.33
CA PRO A 53 24.94 5.06 0.46
C PRO A 53 24.45 4.67 -0.93
N GLY A 54 23.16 4.48 -1.12
CA GLY A 54 22.57 3.99 -2.36
C GLY A 54 21.48 4.86 -2.93
N GLN A 55 20.69 4.28 -3.80
CA GLN A 55 19.54 4.93 -4.41
C GLN A 55 18.35 4.90 -3.45
N PHE A 56 17.54 5.94 -3.51
CA PHE A 56 16.38 6.11 -2.64
C PHE A 56 15.24 6.79 -3.40
N SER A 57 14.06 6.20 -3.36
CA SER A 57 12.85 6.75 -3.97
C SER A 57 11.70 6.72 -2.95
N PHE A 58 10.96 7.80 -2.90
CA PHE A 58 9.81 7.96 -2.02
C PHE A 58 8.65 8.56 -2.80
N ALA A 59 7.50 7.93 -2.76
CA ALA A 59 6.27 8.47 -3.28
C ALA A 59 5.18 8.38 -2.20
N ALA A 60 4.44 9.47 -2.03
CA ALA A 60 3.30 9.49 -1.12
C ALA A 60 2.21 10.40 -1.66
N VAL A 61 0.96 10.05 -1.36
CA VAL A 61 -0.22 10.85 -1.68
C VAL A 61 -1.20 10.82 -0.52
N GLU A 62 -1.75 11.98 -0.18
CA GLU A 62 -2.88 12.13 0.73
C GLU A 62 -4.16 12.08 -0.11
N ARG A 63 -5.03 11.10 0.17
CA ARG A 63 -6.18 10.79 -0.69
C ARG A 63 -7.28 11.84 -0.64
N GLY A 64 -7.49 12.46 0.50
CA GLY A 64 -8.57 13.44 0.68
C GLY A 64 -8.38 14.68 -0.18
N THR A 65 -7.15 15.15 -0.34
CA THR A 65 -6.79 16.36 -1.09
C THR A 65 -6.11 16.10 -2.42
N GLY A 66 -5.61 14.89 -2.63
CA GLY A 66 -4.75 14.56 -3.76
C GLY A 66 -3.34 15.16 -3.68
N ALA A 67 -3.00 15.83 -2.58
CA ALA A 67 -1.65 16.34 -2.37
C ALA A 67 -0.66 15.19 -2.25
N GLY A 68 0.53 15.34 -2.83
CA GLY A 68 1.53 14.28 -2.79
C GLY A 68 2.90 14.78 -3.22
N PHE A 69 3.89 13.91 -3.08
CA PHE A 69 5.23 14.15 -3.57
C PHE A 69 5.91 12.88 -4.05
N ARG A 70 6.96 13.08 -4.85
CA ARG A 70 7.87 12.04 -5.30
C ARG A 70 9.31 12.52 -5.20
N THR A 71 10.19 11.61 -4.81
CA THR A 71 11.64 11.80 -4.86
C THR A 71 12.27 10.61 -5.54
N GLY A 72 13.32 10.81 -6.36
CA GLY A 72 13.94 9.72 -7.10
C GLY A 72 12.99 9.05 -8.10
N ASP A 73 12.12 9.82 -8.74
CA ASP A 73 11.04 9.32 -9.62
C ASP A 73 11.57 8.60 -10.87
N GLU A 74 12.80 8.91 -11.28
CA GLU A 74 13.50 8.25 -12.39
C GLU A 74 14.06 6.87 -12.04
N LEU A 75 14.23 6.58 -10.75
CA LEU A 75 14.90 5.39 -10.26
C LEU A 75 13.99 4.16 -10.34
N GLN A 76 14.62 3.02 -10.60
CA GLN A 76 13.96 1.70 -10.63
C GLN A 76 14.64 0.76 -9.65
N PHE A 77 13.83 -0.10 -9.02
CA PHE A 77 14.29 -1.02 -7.99
C PHE A 77 13.71 -2.41 -8.21
N GLN A 78 14.43 -3.44 -7.80
CA GLN A 78 13.83 -4.76 -7.65
C GLN A 78 12.81 -4.73 -6.50
N THR A 79 11.71 -5.44 -6.69
CA THR A 79 10.60 -5.43 -5.73
C THR A 79 10.90 -6.18 -4.44
N ALA A 80 11.67 -7.27 -4.51
CA ALA A 80 11.62 -8.31 -3.49
C ALA A 80 10.14 -8.64 -3.17
N SER A 81 9.79 -8.83 -1.92
CA SER A 81 8.45 -9.30 -1.51
C SER A 81 7.31 -8.29 -1.64
N ILE A 82 7.55 -7.02 -2.00
CA ILE A 82 6.40 -6.11 -2.23
C ILE A 82 5.58 -6.53 -3.46
N VAL A 83 6.18 -7.24 -4.43
CA VAL A 83 5.45 -7.79 -5.60
C VAL A 83 4.31 -8.74 -5.20
N LYS A 84 4.33 -9.29 -4.00
CA LYS A 84 3.29 -10.20 -3.51
C LYS A 84 1.91 -9.55 -3.44
N VAL A 85 1.84 -8.25 -3.19
CA VAL A 85 0.58 -7.49 -3.28
C VAL A 85 0.07 -7.46 -4.72
N GLU A 86 0.96 -7.26 -5.69
CA GLU A 86 0.66 -7.26 -7.11
C GLU A 86 0.21 -8.64 -7.60
N ILE A 87 0.88 -9.72 -7.15
CA ILE A 87 0.49 -11.10 -7.47
C ILE A 87 -0.93 -11.40 -6.94
N LEU A 88 -1.24 -11.02 -5.71
CA LEU A 88 -2.59 -11.23 -5.15
C LEU A 88 -3.64 -10.40 -5.89
N THR A 89 -3.33 -9.15 -6.21
CA THR A 89 -4.22 -8.30 -7.01
C THR A 89 -4.50 -8.93 -8.38
N ALA A 90 -3.49 -9.45 -9.05
CA ALA A 90 -3.64 -10.14 -10.32
C ALA A 90 -4.52 -11.39 -10.23
N LEU A 91 -4.31 -12.19 -9.19
CA LEU A 91 -5.13 -13.38 -8.94
C LEU A 91 -6.61 -13.02 -8.76
N LEU A 92 -6.91 -11.99 -8.01
CA LEU A 92 -8.27 -11.55 -7.74
C LEU A 92 -8.94 -10.97 -9.00
N LEU A 93 -8.21 -10.21 -9.80
CA LEU A 93 -8.69 -9.72 -11.10
C LEU A 93 -9.02 -10.87 -12.06
N ASP A 94 -8.12 -11.86 -12.16
CA ASP A 94 -8.32 -13.03 -13.04
C ASP A 94 -9.54 -13.86 -12.64
N ARG A 95 -9.91 -13.85 -11.37
CA ARG A 95 -11.09 -14.55 -10.88
C ARG A 95 -12.40 -13.81 -11.10
N ASP A 96 -12.33 -12.53 -11.42
CA ASP A 96 -13.50 -11.69 -11.73
C ASP A 96 -14.67 -11.86 -10.73
N GLY A 97 -14.34 -11.80 -9.43
CA GLY A 97 -15.31 -11.91 -8.34
C GLY A 97 -15.71 -13.35 -7.97
N ILE A 98 -15.14 -14.36 -8.62
CA ILE A 98 -15.25 -15.73 -8.13
C ILE A 98 -14.39 -15.86 -6.87
N PRO A 99 -14.93 -16.28 -5.73
CA PRO A 99 -14.16 -16.39 -4.49
C PRO A 99 -12.90 -17.26 -4.65
N LEU A 100 -11.84 -16.92 -3.95
CA LEU A 100 -10.65 -17.77 -3.87
C LEU A 100 -11.05 -19.16 -3.33
N THR A 101 -10.42 -20.20 -3.90
CA THR A 101 -10.50 -21.55 -3.29
C THR A 101 -9.88 -21.51 -1.88
N ALA A 102 -10.18 -22.52 -1.06
CA ALA A 102 -9.57 -22.61 0.27
C ALA A 102 -8.02 -22.60 0.19
N VAL A 103 -7.45 -23.36 -0.74
CA VAL A 103 -6.00 -23.40 -0.96
C VAL A 103 -5.44 -22.03 -1.38
N GLN A 104 -6.09 -21.35 -2.32
CA GLN A 104 -5.67 -20.01 -2.74
C GLN A 104 -5.75 -19.00 -1.59
N ARG A 105 -6.77 -19.09 -0.74
CA ARG A 105 -6.93 -18.22 0.43
C ARG A 105 -5.80 -18.44 1.43
N ASP A 106 -5.49 -19.69 1.74
CA ASP A 106 -4.40 -20.05 2.65
C ASP A 106 -3.03 -19.56 2.10
N ARG A 107 -2.82 -19.71 0.79
CA ARG A 107 -1.60 -19.20 0.13
C ARG A 107 -1.54 -17.68 0.14
N ALA A 108 -2.64 -17.00 -0.15
CA ALA A 108 -2.71 -15.54 -0.09
C ALA A 108 -2.41 -15.02 1.32
N GLU A 109 -2.98 -15.65 2.35
CA GLU A 109 -2.71 -15.28 3.73
C GLU A 109 -1.24 -15.47 4.09
N ALA A 110 -0.66 -16.64 3.86
CA ALA A 110 0.75 -16.92 4.12
C ALA A 110 1.68 -15.95 3.33
N MET A 111 1.36 -15.70 2.06
CA MET A 111 2.14 -14.83 1.18
C MET A 111 2.17 -13.38 1.69
N ILE A 112 1.05 -12.82 2.10
CA ILE A 112 0.99 -11.41 2.51
C ILE A 112 1.38 -11.25 3.97
N THR A 113 0.83 -12.05 4.90
CA THR A 113 1.02 -11.82 6.35
C THR A 113 2.39 -12.26 6.86
N ALA A 114 2.95 -13.33 6.32
CA ALA A 114 4.26 -13.88 6.71
C ALA A 114 5.32 -13.78 5.59
N SER A 115 4.95 -13.24 4.44
CA SER A 115 5.84 -13.14 3.27
C SER A 115 6.36 -14.51 2.77
N ASP A 116 5.51 -15.53 2.82
CA ASP A 116 5.88 -16.90 2.42
C ASP A 116 6.24 -16.97 0.92
N ASN A 117 7.44 -17.46 0.62
CA ASN A 117 7.95 -17.51 -0.75
C ASN A 117 7.40 -18.68 -1.56
N ALA A 118 7.12 -19.81 -0.92
CA ALA A 118 6.51 -20.95 -1.60
C ALA A 118 5.09 -20.61 -2.04
N ALA A 119 4.30 -20.01 -1.16
CA ALA A 119 2.97 -19.51 -1.49
C ALA A 119 3.00 -18.47 -2.63
N ALA A 120 3.97 -17.56 -2.63
CA ALA A 120 4.15 -16.59 -3.71
C ALA A 120 4.46 -17.28 -5.05
N SER A 121 5.33 -18.27 -5.07
CA SER A 121 5.67 -19.02 -6.29
C SER A 121 4.47 -19.78 -6.84
N GLU A 122 3.66 -20.42 -5.98
CA GLU A 122 2.44 -21.10 -6.38
C GLU A 122 1.41 -20.13 -6.99
N LEU A 123 1.17 -18.99 -6.36
CA LEU A 123 0.21 -18.01 -6.85
C LEU A 123 0.72 -17.26 -8.09
N PHE A 124 2.02 -17.00 -8.18
CA PHE A 124 2.64 -16.44 -9.40
C PHE A 124 2.46 -17.37 -10.60
N ALA A 125 2.66 -18.67 -10.40
CA ALA A 125 2.38 -19.65 -11.44
C ALA A 125 0.89 -19.69 -11.81
N ALA A 126 0.00 -19.60 -10.82
CA ALA A 126 -1.44 -19.64 -11.03
C ALA A 126 -1.98 -18.48 -11.89
N ILE A 127 -1.36 -17.30 -11.81
CA ILE A 127 -1.73 -16.14 -12.65
C ILE A 127 -1.09 -16.16 -14.04
N GLY A 128 -0.32 -17.19 -14.39
CA GLY A 128 0.39 -17.29 -15.68
C GLY A 128 1.80 -16.73 -15.66
N GLY A 129 2.43 -16.58 -14.49
CA GLY A 129 3.81 -16.13 -14.35
C GLY A 129 4.04 -14.72 -14.89
N VAL A 130 5.18 -14.53 -15.59
CA VAL A 130 5.56 -13.23 -16.16
C VAL A 130 4.48 -12.65 -17.04
N SER A 131 3.95 -13.43 -17.98
CA SER A 131 2.94 -12.93 -18.93
C SER A 131 1.63 -12.55 -18.24
N GLY A 132 1.20 -13.30 -17.24
CA GLY A 132 0.01 -12.99 -16.46
C GLY A 132 0.16 -11.70 -15.66
N LEU A 133 1.29 -11.53 -15.00
CA LEU A 133 1.56 -10.33 -14.22
C LEU A 133 1.74 -9.10 -15.13
N ASP A 134 2.42 -9.23 -16.28
CA ASP A 134 2.61 -8.13 -17.23
C ASP A 134 1.28 -7.64 -17.84
N ARG A 135 0.37 -8.58 -18.14
CA ARG A 135 -0.98 -8.24 -18.58
C ARG A 135 -1.73 -7.41 -17.54
N VAL A 136 -1.70 -7.83 -16.29
CA VAL A 136 -2.35 -7.11 -15.20
C VAL A 136 -1.69 -5.75 -14.95
N ASN A 137 -0.36 -5.68 -15.00
CA ASN A 137 0.35 -4.41 -14.87
C ASN A 137 -0.05 -3.41 -15.95
N THR A 138 -0.24 -3.87 -17.18
CA THR A 138 -0.75 -3.05 -18.27
C THR A 138 -2.18 -2.54 -17.98
N GLU A 139 -3.05 -3.41 -17.52
CA GLU A 139 -4.43 -3.08 -17.13
C GLU A 139 -4.48 -2.05 -15.99
N LEU A 140 -3.62 -2.19 -14.99
CA LEU A 140 -3.53 -1.29 -13.85
C LEU A 140 -2.74 0.00 -14.14
N GLY A 141 -2.12 0.10 -15.31
CA GLY A 141 -1.30 1.25 -15.68
C GLY A 141 0.03 1.34 -14.92
N LEU A 142 0.58 0.19 -14.50
CA LEU A 142 1.92 0.09 -13.88
C LEU A 142 2.98 0.07 -14.99
N THR A 143 3.13 1.20 -15.68
CA THR A 143 3.86 1.29 -16.96
C THR A 143 5.38 1.13 -16.82
N ARG A 144 5.91 1.24 -15.62
CA ARG A 144 7.34 1.10 -15.31
C ARG A 144 7.65 -0.11 -14.42
N THR A 145 6.68 -1.01 -14.29
CA THR A 145 6.86 -2.28 -13.58
C THR A 145 7.08 -3.40 -14.59
N ARG A 146 8.17 -4.13 -14.46
CA ARG A 146 8.59 -5.17 -15.40
C ARG A 146 8.73 -6.52 -14.68
N PRO A 147 7.77 -7.43 -14.83
CA PRO A 147 7.83 -8.76 -14.25
C PRO A 147 9.04 -9.56 -14.72
N ARG A 148 9.53 -10.42 -13.84
CA ARG A 148 10.60 -11.37 -14.12
C ARG A 148 10.25 -12.76 -13.62
N SER A 149 10.87 -13.79 -14.20
CA SER A 149 10.62 -15.20 -13.84
C SER A 149 10.97 -15.49 -12.38
N ALA A 150 12.07 -14.95 -11.87
CA ALA A 150 12.31 -14.82 -10.44
C ALA A 150 11.52 -13.61 -9.95
N TRP A 151 10.30 -13.82 -9.49
CA TRP A 151 9.32 -12.77 -9.21
C TRP A 151 9.84 -11.65 -8.30
N GLY A 152 10.69 -11.96 -7.32
CA GLY A 152 11.32 -10.97 -6.43
C GLY A 152 12.30 -10.01 -7.11
N THR A 153 12.77 -10.36 -8.33
CA THR A 153 13.61 -9.48 -9.15
C THR A 153 12.81 -8.61 -10.14
N THR A 154 11.49 -8.68 -10.09
CA THR A 154 10.60 -7.75 -10.81
C THR A 154 11.04 -6.32 -10.53
N VAL A 155 11.13 -5.50 -11.57
CA VAL A 155 11.57 -4.11 -11.45
C VAL A 155 10.36 -3.18 -11.39
N THR A 156 10.41 -2.19 -10.51
CA THR A 156 9.31 -1.24 -10.29
C THR A 156 9.80 0.16 -9.95
N THR A 157 8.87 1.09 -9.79
CA THR A 157 9.09 2.46 -9.27
C THR A 157 8.20 2.73 -8.07
N ALA A 158 8.57 3.68 -7.22
CA ALA A 158 7.72 4.11 -6.11
C ALA A 158 6.36 4.65 -6.59
N ALA A 159 6.34 5.35 -7.73
CA ALA A 159 5.11 5.86 -8.33
C ALA A 159 4.15 4.73 -8.75
N ASP A 160 4.65 3.67 -9.38
CA ASP A 160 3.84 2.50 -9.74
C ASP A 160 3.30 1.79 -8.50
N GLN A 161 4.08 1.70 -7.43
CA GLN A 161 3.62 1.10 -6.18
C GLN A 161 2.52 1.91 -5.51
N VAL A 162 2.59 3.24 -5.52
CA VAL A 162 1.47 4.10 -5.07
C VAL A 162 0.25 3.89 -5.97
N ARG A 163 0.42 3.73 -7.29
CA ARG A 163 -0.68 3.41 -8.20
C ARG A 163 -1.33 2.07 -7.86
N LEU A 164 -0.53 1.04 -7.57
CA LEU A 164 -1.05 -0.26 -7.11
C LEU A 164 -1.85 -0.11 -5.80
N LEU A 165 -1.35 0.67 -4.84
CA LEU A 165 -2.07 0.93 -3.59
C LEU A 165 -3.40 1.66 -3.83
N ARG A 166 -3.50 2.55 -4.82
CA ARG A 166 -4.78 3.17 -5.23
C ARG A 166 -5.80 2.14 -5.68
N VAL A 167 -5.37 1.11 -6.41
CA VAL A 167 -6.25 0.01 -6.83
C VAL A 167 -6.94 -0.66 -5.63
N LEU A 168 -6.28 -0.67 -4.46
CA LEU A 168 -6.81 -1.29 -3.25
C LEU A 168 -7.80 -0.40 -2.47
N VAL A 169 -7.85 0.90 -2.76
CA VAL A 169 -8.61 1.85 -1.93
C VAL A 169 -9.59 2.72 -2.72
N ASP A 170 -9.40 2.91 -4.01
CA ASP A 170 -10.27 3.77 -4.82
C ASP A 170 -11.58 3.04 -5.17
N GLU A 171 -12.70 3.75 -5.13
CA GLU A 171 -14.01 3.17 -5.41
C GLU A 171 -14.17 2.76 -6.88
N GLU A 172 -13.53 3.50 -7.80
CA GLU A 172 -13.51 3.21 -9.24
C GLU A 172 -12.44 2.18 -9.64
N SER A 173 -11.93 1.43 -8.67
CA SER A 173 -10.96 0.37 -8.91
C SER A 173 -11.54 -0.75 -9.77
N PRO A 174 -10.73 -1.40 -10.63
CA PRO A 174 -11.14 -2.63 -11.32
C PRO A 174 -11.36 -3.80 -10.35
N LEU A 175 -10.77 -3.76 -9.14
CA LEU A 175 -11.04 -4.73 -8.08
C LEU A 175 -12.38 -4.47 -7.41
N ARG A 176 -13.15 -5.53 -7.19
CA ARG A 176 -14.37 -5.47 -6.38
C ARG A 176 -14.09 -5.07 -4.94
N SER A 177 -15.04 -4.41 -4.30
CA SER A 177 -14.91 -3.96 -2.90
C SER A 177 -14.51 -5.09 -1.94
N ALA A 178 -15.09 -6.28 -2.08
CA ALA A 178 -14.76 -7.44 -1.26
C ALA A 178 -13.30 -7.89 -1.46
N ASP A 179 -12.81 -7.86 -2.69
CA ASP A 179 -11.43 -8.25 -3.03
C ASP A 179 -10.43 -7.23 -2.52
N ARG A 180 -10.71 -5.93 -2.65
CA ARG A 180 -9.93 -4.86 -2.03
C ARG A 180 -9.85 -5.03 -0.52
N GLY A 181 -11.01 -5.32 0.11
CA GLY A 181 -11.08 -5.59 1.54
C GLY A 181 -10.22 -6.76 1.99
N LEU A 182 -10.17 -7.84 1.19
CA LEU A 182 -9.32 -8.98 1.48
C LEU A 182 -7.83 -8.60 1.47
N VAL A 183 -7.36 -7.91 0.43
CA VAL A 183 -5.94 -7.51 0.36
C VAL A 183 -5.57 -6.60 1.53
N LEU A 184 -6.40 -5.60 1.82
CA LEU A 184 -6.16 -4.69 2.94
C LEU A 184 -6.23 -5.40 4.29
N ASP A 185 -7.17 -6.33 4.50
CA ASP A 185 -7.21 -7.12 5.72
C ASP A 185 -5.89 -7.88 5.94
N LEU A 186 -5.38 -8.54 4.90
CA LEU A 186 -4.09 -9.25 4.98
C LEU A 186 -2.92 -8.31 5.25
N MET A 187 -2.84 -7.16 4.58
CA MET A 187 -1.81 -6.15 4.83
C MET A 187 -1.90 -5.54 6.23
N GLY A 188 -3.09 -5.51 6.82
CA GLY A 188 -3.31 -5.08 8.21
C GLY A 188 -2.88 -6.11 9.25
N ARG A 189 -2.73 -7.39 8.86
CA ARG A 189 -2.37 -8.51 9.73
C ARG A 189 -0.95 -9.06 9.48
N VAL A 190 -0.08 -8.29 8.84
CA VAL A 190 1.34 -8.66 8.69
C VAL A 190 1.94 -8.93 10.06
N VAL A 191 2.71 -10.00 10.19
CA VAL A 191 3.34 -10.42 11.45
C VAL A 191 4.23 -9.32 12.04
N ASP A 192 4.29 -9.23 13.36
CA ASP A 192 4.94 -8.12 14.08
C ASP A 192 6.39 -7.89 13.64
N GLY A 193 7.16 -8.94 13.43
CA GLY A 193 8.56 -8.85 12.98
C GLY A 193 8.74 -8.24 11.58
N GLN A 194 7.66 -8.07 10.82
CA GLN A 194 7.66 -7.46 9.47
C GLN A 194 6.83 -6.17 9.40
N ARG A 195 6.41 -5.61 10.51
CA ARG A 195 5.63 -4.35 10.56
C ARG A 195 6.50 -3.11 10.70
N TRP A 196 7.65 -3.09 10.07
CA TRP A 196 8.53 -1.93 9.99
C TRP A 196 8.27 -1.10 8.72
N GLY A 197 8.96 0.00 8.53
CA GLY A 197 8.89 0.85 7.36
C GLY A 197 7.72 1.83 7.42
N VAL A 198 6.74 1.72 6.52
CA VAL A 198 5.58 2.62 6.45
C VAL A 198 4.90 2.85 7.80
N PRO A 199 4.68 1.84 8.66
CA PRO A 199 4.08 2.05 9.97
C PRO A 199 4.83 3.02 10.88
N ALA A 200 6.14 3.23 10.68
CA ALA A 200 6.92 4.20 11.45
C ALA A 200 6.46 5.66 11.23
N GLY A 201 5.68 5.90 10.19
CA GLY A 201 5.07 7.20 9.90
C GLY A 201 3.79 7.47 10.67
N ALA A 202 3.22 6.48 11.35
CA ALA A 202 2.02 6.67 12.16
C ALA A 202 2.32 7.55 13.37
N GLY A 203 1.54 8.64 13.53
CA GLY A 203 1.90 9.68 14.52
C GLY A 203 1.17 9.63 15.83
N THR A 204 0.00 8.99 15.90
CA THR A 204 -0.89 9.13 17.05
C THR A 204 -1.55 7.82 17.46
N THR A 205 -2.02 7.79 18.71
CA THR A 205 -2.93 6.78 19.21
C THR A 205 -4.19 6.74 18.33
N GLY A 206 -4.53 5.57 17.78
CA GLY A 206 -5.68 5.41 16.89
C GLY A 206 -5.34 5.38 15.41
N SER A 207 -4.09 5.65 15.01
CA SER A 207 -3.65 5.43 13.63
C SER A 207 -3.78 3.97 13.24
N ARG A 208 -4.21 3.73 11.99
CA ARG A 208 -4.24 2.39 11.39
C ARG A 208 -3.25 2.32 10.25
N THR A 209 -2.53 1.20 10.17
CA THR A 209 -1.51 0.98 9.16
C THR A 209 -1.67 -0.37 8.46
N TRP A 210 -1.41 -0.37 7.18
CA TRP A 210 -1.32 -1.54 6.32
C TRP A 210 0.03 -1.52 5.66
N VAL A 211 0.70 -2.64 5.60
CA VAL A 211 2.07 -2.69 5.11
C VAL A 211 2.36 -3.98 4.35
N LYS A 212 3.22 -3.89 3.36
CA LYS A 212 3.98 -5.00 2.82
C LYS A 212 5.41 -4.55 2.59
N ASN A 213 6.33 -5.31 3.13
CA ASN A 213 7.75 -5.06 3.00
C ASN A 213 8.40 -6.06 2.06
N GLY A 214 9.55 -5.67 1.53
CA GLY A 214 10.41 -6.54 0.74
C GLY A 214 11.87 -6.20 0.99
N TRP A 215 12.70 -7.22 1.11
CA TRP A 215 14.14 -7.09 1.34
C TRP A 215 14.86 -8.28 0.72
N ASP A 216 16.05 -8.03 0.22
CA ASP A 216 16.95 -9.05 -0.30
C ASP A 216 18.37 -8.49 -0.41
N THR A 217 19.35 -9.37 -0.55
CA THR A 217 20.67 -9.01 -1.03
C THR A 217 20.68 -9.02 -2.54
N VAL A 218 21.48 -8.14 -3.14
CA VAL A 218 21.60 -8.03 -4.60
C VAL A 218 23.05 -8.27 -5.00
N ASP A 219 23.30 -9.32 -5.79
CA ASP A 219 24.65 -9.70 -6.21
C ASP A 219 25.33 -8.57 -6.99
N ASP A 220 24.62 -7.92 -7.90
CA ASP A 220 25.10 -6.77 -8.68
C ASP A 220 25.45 -5.54 -7.81
N HIS A 221 25.04 -5.54 -6.54
CA HIS A 221 25.35 -4.52 -5.55
C HIS A 221 26.35 -5.00 -4.50
N ASP A 222 27.26 -5.90 -4.86
CA ASP A 222 28.24 -6.51 -3.95
C ASP A 222 27.60 -7.17 -2.71
N GLY A 223 26.42 -7.80 -2.88
CA GLY A 223 25.67 -8.43 -1.80
C GLY A 223 25.02 -7.43 -0.81
N ARG A 224 24.97 -6.16 -1.14
CA ARG A 224 24.27 -5.16 -0.31
C ARG A 224 22.75 -5.33 -0.39
N TRP A 225 22.09 -4.81 0.63
CA TRP A 225 20.67 -5.00 0.82
C TRP A 225 19.83 -3.96 0.07
N LEU A 226 18.79 -4.43 -0.62
CA LEU A 226 17.64 -3.61 -0.97
C LEU A 226 16.59 -3.72 0.14
N VAL A 227 15.90 -2.63 0.44
CA VAL A 227 14.88 -2.57 1.49
C VAL A 227 13.73 -1.67 1.01
N ASN A 228 12.56 -2.27 0.86
CA ASN A 228 11.36 -1.63 0.35
C ASN A 228 10.21 -1.74 1.34
N SER A 229 9.38 -0.70 1.42
CA SER A 229 8.16 -0.71 2.21
C SER A 229 7.05 0.03 1.46
N ILE A 230 5.90 -0.62 1.31
CA ILE A 230 4.70 0.00 0.75
C ILE A 230 3.54 -0.17 1.70
N GLY A 231 2.63 0.80 1.72
CA GLY A 231 1.47 0.68 2.59
C GLY A 231 0.59 1.92 2.66
N ARG A 232 -0.25 1.92 3.66
CA ARG A 232 -1.25 2.95 3.92
C ARG A 232 -1.20 3.35 5.39
N ILE A 233 -1.39 4.64 5.66
CA ILE A 233 -1.54 5.19 7.00
C ILE A 233 -2.85 5.97 7.03
N VAL A 234 -3.77 5.63 7.94
CA VAL A 234 -5.00 6.38 8.19
C VAL A 234 -4.97 6.94 9.59
N GLU A 235 -5.14 8.25 9.67
CA GLU A 235 -5.29 9.03 10.89
C GLU A 235 -6.60 9.84 10.79
N ASP A 236 -6.99 10.55 11.85
CA ASP A 236 -8.29 11.21 11.94
C ASP A 236 -8.68 12.02 10.68
N ASP A 237 -7.75 12.83 10.16
CA ASP A 237 -7.98 13.73 9.02
C ASP A 237 -7.17 13.35 7.78
N HIS A 238 -6.44 12.24 7.79
CA HIS A 238 -5.52 11.89 6.71
C HIS A 238 -5.60 10.42 6.32
N ASP A 239 -5.43 10.18 5.03
CA ASP A 239 -5.34 8.86 4.42
C ASP A 239 -4.21 8.85 3.38
N TRP A 240 -3.03 8.42 3.80
CA TRP A 240 -1.84 8.41 2.94
C TRP A 240 -1.57 7.04 2.35
N LEU A 241 -1.24 7.02 1.07
CA LEU A 241 -0.62 5.89 0.38
C LEU A 241 0.87 6.18 0.21
N VAL A 242 1.72 5.20 0.53
CA VAL A 242 3.15 5.41 0.70
C VAL A 242 3.94 4.27 0.06
N ALA A 243 4.97 4.61 -0.70
CA ALA A 243 5.96 3.67 -1.20
C ALA A 243 7.36 4.22 -1.01
N VAL A 244 8.24 3.43 -0.38
CA VAL A 244 9.65 3.75 -0.16
C VAL A 244 10.49 2.60 -0.70
N LEU A 245 11.36 2.90 -1.66
CA LEU A 245 12.25 1.93 -2.31
C LEU A 245 13.69 2.39 -2.12
N SER A 246 14.56 1.46 -1.71
CA SER A 246 15.96 1.79 -1.42
C SER A 246 16.87 0.60 -1.63
N ASP A 247 18.16 0.86 -1.87
CA ASP A 247 19.17 -0.16 -2.08
C ASP A 247 20.55 0.21 -1.54
N HIS A 248 21.53 -0.68 -1.75
CA HIS A 248 22.94 -0.52 -1.36
C HIS A 248 23.17 -0.32 0.15
N HIS A 249 22.29 -0.84 0.99
CA HIS A 249 22.50 -0.83 2.45
C HIS A 249 23.50 -1.92 2.87
N ASP A 250 24.34 -1.60 3.86
CA ASP A 250 25.36 -2.52 4.36
C ASP A 250 24.75 -3.70 5.15
N SER A 251 23.55 -3.51 5.69
CA SER A 251 22.79 -4.54 6.39
C SER A 251 21.29 -4.32 6.24
N LEU A 252 20.50 -5.36 6.52
CA LEU A 252 19.05 -5.25 6.57
C LEU A 252 18.61 -4.21 7.61
N ASP A 253 19.19 -4.24 8.81
CA ASP A 253 18.85 -3.30 9.90
C ASP A 253 19.16 -1.85 9.51
N ALA A 254 20.29 -1.61 8.82
CA ALA A 254 20.63 -0.28 8.32
C ALA A 254 19.60 0.20 7.27
N GLY A 255 19.15 -0.68 6.39
CA GLY A 255 18.13 -0.36 5.39
C GLY A 255 16.76 -0.08 6.03
N ILE A 256 16.34 -0.90 7.00
CA ILE A 256 15.11 -0.66 7.76
C ILE A 256 15.18 0.69 8.47
N ALA A 257 16.27 0.98 9.17
CA ALA A 257 16.46 2.25 9.86
C ALA A 257 16.40 3.45 8.91
N ALA A 258 17.02 3.33 7.74
CA ALA A 258 17.01 4.37 6.71
C ALA A 258 15.60 4.64 6.18
N VAL A 259 14.84 3.59 5.84
CA VAL A 259 13.46 3.70 5.37
C VAL A 259 12.56 4.32 6.45
N GLU A 260 12.64 3.83 7.68
CA GLU A 260 11.81 4.34 8.78
C GLU A 260 12.12 5.79 9.12
N GLN A 261 13.40 6.19 9.09
CA GLN A 261 13.78 7.57 9.33
C GLN A 261 13.23 8.51 8.25
N ALA A 262 13.29 8.12 6.97
CA ALA A 262 12.71 8.88 5.89
C ALA A 262 11.18 9.02 6.04
N VAL A 263 10.51 7.94 6.44
CA VAL A 263 9.06 7.92 6.69
C VAL A 263 8.70 8.86 7.85
N ARG A 264 9.44 8.82 8.96
CA ARG A 264 9.24 9.76 10.09
C ARG A 264 9.43 11.21 9.66
N ILE A 265 10.51 11.52 8.94
CA ILE A 265 10.78 12.86 8.41
C ILE A 265 9.61 13.35 7.55
N ALA A 266 9.16 12.53 6.62
CA ALA A 266 8.06 12.87 5.71
C ALA A 266 6.79 13.23 6.48
N PHE A 267 6.33 12.37 7.37
CA PHE A 267 5.02 12.52 8.00
C PHE A 267 5.03 13.46 9.19
N ASP A 268 6.13 13.56 9.94
CA ASP A 268 6.29 14.60 10.95
C ASP A 268 6.28 16.00 10.32
N THR A 269 6.90 16.15 9.14
CA THR A 269 6.86 17.40 8.38
C THR A 269 5.47 17.67 7.82
N TRP A 270 4.79 16.67 7.24
CA TRP A 270 3.50 16.85 6.60
C TRP A 270 2.37 17.18 7.59
N ARG A 271 2.44 16.66 8.80
CA ARG A 271 1.45 16.98 9.86
C ARG A 271 1.55 18.41 10.36
N ARG A 272 2.73 19.03 10.30
CA ARG A 272 2.95 20.38 10.81
C ARG A 272 2.44 21.41 9.80
N PRO A 273 1.83 22.54 10.28
CA PRO A 273 1.57 23.67 9.40
C PRO A 273 2.83 24.12 8.68
N ALA A 274 2.71 24.42 7.39
CA ALA A 274 3.84 24.99 6.66
C ALA A 274 4.19 26.38 7.25
N PRO A 275 5.47 26.75 7.33
CA PRO A 275 5.85 28.10 7.75
C PRO A 275 5.15 29.15 6.89
N ALA A 276 4.70 30.26 7.52
CA ALA A 276 4.20 31.41 6.79
C ALA A 276 5.34 31.93 5.89
N GLY A 277 5.06 32.08 4.60
CA GLY A 277 6.00 32.57 3.62
C GLY A 277 6.28 34.06 3.78
#